data_fb6b8d414c3f606151f94bd861114dd1
#
_entry.id   fb6b8d414c3f606151f94bd861114dd1
#
_cell.length_a   1.000
_cell.length_b   1.000
_cell.length_c   1.000
_cell.angle_alpha   90.00
_cell.angle_beta   90.00
_cell.angle_gamma   90.00
#
_symmetry.space_group_name_H-M   'P 1'
#
loop_
_entity.id
_entity.type
_entity.pdbx_description
1 polymer ?
#
loop_
_entity_poly.entity_id
_entity_poly.type
_entity_poly.pdbx_seq_one_letter_code
_entity_poly.pdbx_strand_id
1 'polypeptide(L)'
;MLLACLVTLGGLMAVSPAVRAAVLGWFHQVQEDLVTFINPKRTVAEDPPGGWRLSEIPEGFVLTDVSPKESSGYWRYYEPGTGAWLWFAVYTPEAGEVATNVDGASDAGENHTTVTVQGYQADLFQSEGTILLTWQNEAGYLFMLRATDFGDTETLLSMAEGVVPYEGPGVAWEMGWVPEGYEPMYRDEGAGAVQQVWVRDGTTLTWQYVTDPICPFETPEGEPEEIDLRGVTGWYWTAEEEPEESEGPTITVNGKEIQAEGSSVTVGGVTIITGGSPDMEETGTLIWTDPDTNTTFFLEGALDRFDLRDMAVRTEETEPQLSPPTKRAQSITGTAGGGK
;
A
#
# COMPACT_ATOMS: atom_id res chain seq x y z
N MET A 1 6.81 -10.44 48.24
CA MET A 1 5.60 -10.39 47.37
C MET A 1 5.89 -9.79 45.99
N LEU A 2 6.50 -8.63 45.84
CA LEU A 2 6.81 -7.96 44.55
C LEU A 2 7.67 -8.82 43.63
N LEU A 3 8.70 -9.49 44.14
CA LEU A 3 9.59 -10.38 43.38
C LEU A 3 8.86 -11.61 42.80
N ALA A 4 7.94 -12.19 43.57
CA ALA A 4 7.13 -13.32 43.10
C ALA A 4 6.16 -12.91 41.99
N CYS A 5 5.58 -11.67 42.04
CA CYS A 5 4.74 -11.17 40.97
C CYS A 5 5.54 -10.88 39.68
N LEU A 6 6.77 -10.39 39.78
CA LEU A 6 7.66 -10.16 38.63
C LEU A 6 8.08 -11.46 37.96
N VAL A 7 8.39 -12.51 38.76
CA VAL A 7 8.76 -13.84 38.22
C VAL A 7 7.57 -14.55 37.59
N THR A 8 6.36 -14.41 38.15
CA THR A 8 5.14 -14.99 37.54
C THR A 8 4.73 -14.25 36.27
N LEU A 9 4.85 -12.92 36.24
CA LEU A 9 4.58 -12.12 35.03
C LEU A 9 5.59 -12.43 33.92
N GLY A 10 6.88 -12.51 34.25
CA GLY A 10 7.93 -12.90 33.30
C GLY A 10 7.74 -14.32 32.77
N GLY A 11 7.35 -15.27 33.65
CA GLY A 11 7.04 -16.64 33.24
C GLY A 11 5.79 -16.73 32.34
N LEU A 12 4.75 -15.94 32.61
CA LEU A 12 3.55 -15.85 31.77
C LEU A 12 3.83 -15.19 30.42
N MET A 13 4.70 -14.18 30.38
CA MET A 13 5.13 -13.55 29.12
C MET A 13 5.96 -14.49 28.24
N ALA A 14 6.71 -15.43 28.85
CA ALA A 14 7.47 -16.42 28.11
C ALA A 14 6.60 -17.55 27.53
N VAL A 15 5.43 -17.82 28.11
CA VAL A 15 4.58 -18.99 27.79
C VAL A 15 3.31 -18.62 27.03
N SER A 16 2.80 -17.37 27.16
CA SER A 16 1.54 -16.97 26.54
C SER A 16 1.72 -15.76 25.59
N PRO A 17 1.55 -15.95 24.29
CA PRO A 17 1.53 -14.85 23.32
C PRO A 17 0.52 -13.78 23.70
N ALA A 18 -0.67 -14.17 24.19
CA ALA A 18 -1.72 -13.23 24.61
C ALA A 18 -1.31 -12.33 25.79
N VAL A 19 -0.50 -12.86 26.75
CA VAL A 19 0.02 -12.04 27.85
C VAL A 19 1.12 -11.11 27.36
N ARG A 20 1.97 -11.57 26.44
CA ARG A 20 3.00 -10.73 25.81
C ARG A 20 2.35 -9.56 25.07
N ALA A 21 1.33 -9.80 24.28
CA ALA A 21 0.58 -8.78 23.56
C ALA A 21 -0.15 -7.78 24.46
N ALA A 22 -0.75 -8.25 25.56
CA ALA A 22 -1.40 -7.38 26.53
C ALA A 22 -0.43 -6.37 27.17
N VAL A 23 0.86 -6.64 27.14
CA VAL A 23 1.92 -5.79 27.69
C VAL A 23 2.65 -5.00 26.60
N LEU A 24 2.91 -5.62 25.44
CA LEU A 24 3.82 -5.10 24.42
C LEU A 24 3.10 -4.53 23.15
N GLY A 25 1.82 -4.81 22.95
CA GLY A 25 1.08 -4.34 21.76
C GLY A 25 0.74 -5.48 20.79
N TRP A 26 1.26 -5.44 19.58
CA TRP A 26 0.98 -6.44 18.56
C TRP A 26 1.52 -7.83 18.93
N PHE A 27 0.76 -8.87 18.58
CA PHE A 27 1.22 -10.27 18.57
C PHE A 27 0.69 -10.96 17.33
N HIS A 28 1.37 -12.02 16.90
CA HIS A 28 0.93 -12.79 15.75
C HIS A 28 0.31 -14.13 16.15
N GLN A 29 -0.59 -14.61 15.29
CA GLN A 29 -1.13 -15.97 15.27
C GLN A 29 -0.90 -16.57 13.90
N VAL A 30 -0.43 -17.79 13.84
CA VAL A 30 -0.22 -18.53 12.59
C VAL A 30 -1.28 -19.60 12.47
N GLN A 31 -1.99 -19.63 11.35
CA GLN A 31 -2.95 -20.66 11.00
C GLN A 31 -2.73 -21.06 9.56
N GLU A 32 -2.22 -22.26 9.34
CA GLU A 32 -1.75 -22.69 8.02
C GLU A 32 -0.73 -21.68 7.46
N ASP A 33 -0.99 -21.09 6.30
CA ASP A 33 -0.13 -20.11 5.66
C ASP A 33 -0.52 -18.66 5.96
N LEU A 34 -1.48 -18.46 6.89
CA LEU A 34 -1.95 -17.14 7.30
C LEU A 34 -1.30 -16.71 8.60
N VAL A 35 -0.59 -15.59 8.57
CA VAL A 35 -0.07 -14.91 9.77
C VAL A 35 -0.96 -13.71 10.05
N THR A 36 -1.63 -13.70 11.20
CA THR A 36 -2.48 -12.61 11.66
C THR A 36 -1.81 -11.89 12.80
N PHE A 37 -1.61 -10.59 12.65
CA PHE A 37 -1.09 -9.70 13.69
C PHE A 37 -2.25 -8.99 14.35
N ILE A 38 -2.30 -9.04 15.68
CA ILE A 38 -3.42 -8.53 16.47
C ILE A 38 -2.88 -7.54 17.50
N ASN A 39 -3.45 -6.33 17.54
CA ASN A 39 -3.22 -5.36 18.61
C ASN A 39 -4.47 -5.18 19.46
N PRO A 40 -4.55 -5.81 20.62
CA PRO A 40 -5.73 -5.69 21.50
C PRO A 40 -5.86 -4.31 22.14
N LYS A 41 -4.79 -3.52 22.19
CA LYS A 41 -4.78 -2.22 22.88
C LYS A 41 -5.41 -1.12 22.06
N ARG A 42 -5.24 -1.16 20.71
CA ARG A 42 -5.71 -0.11 19.79
C ARG A 42 -5.44 1.31 20.35
N THR A 43 -4.22 1.52 20.88
CA THR A 43 -3.85 2.83 21.42
C THR A 43 -3.58 3.79 20.25
N VAL A 44 -4.01 5.04 20.41
CA VAL A 44 -3.63 6.10 19.49
C VAL A 44 -2.15 6.37 19.68
N ALA A 45 -1.34 6.15 18.64
CA ALA A 45 0.04 6.58 18.63
C ALA A 45 0.10 8.09 18.34
N GLU A 46 1.13 8.77 18.82
CA GLU A 46 1.48 10.09 18.27
C GLU A 46 2.11 9.82 16.90
N ASP A 47 1.42 10.24 15.83
CA ASP A 47 1.93 10.10 14.49
C ASP A 47 3.22 10.92 14.32
N PRO A 48 4.28 10.33 13.74
CA PRO A 48 5.40 11.13 13.28
C PRO A 48 4.87 12.09 12.19
N PRO A 49 5.32 13.34 12.19
CA PRO A 49 4.95 14.26 11.13
C PRO A 49 5.35 13.65 9.78
N GLY A 50 4.37 13.33 8.95
CA GLY A 50 4.58 12.85 7.59
C GLY A 50 4.65 11.33 7.37
N GLY A 51 4.57 10.49 8.43
CA GLY A 51 4.56 9.01 8.26
C GLY A 51 5.95 8.38 8.22
N TRP A 52 6.05 7.16 7.68
CA TRP A 52 7.28 6.34 7.66
C TRP A 52 7.60 5.88 6.24
N ARG A 53 8.88 5.79 5.89
CA ARG A 53 9.35 5.24 4.61
C ARG A 53 10.68 4.51 4.74
N LEU A 54 11.02 3.74 3.70
CA LEU A 54 12.38 3.24 3.51
C LEU A 54 13.29 4.41 3.13
N SER A 55 14.53 4.42 3.62
CA SER A 55 15.55 5.39 3.21
C SER A 55 16.26 4.99 1.93
N GLU A 56 16.33 3.69 1.64
CA GLU A 56 16.98 3.13 0.46
C GLU A 56 16.35 1.78 0.07
N ILE A 57 16.49 1.42 -1.18
CA ILE A 57 16.20 0.08 -1.74
C ILE A 57 17.34 -0.33 -2.66
N PRO A 58 17.52 -1.64 -2.95
CA PRO A 58 18.53 -2.08 -3.90
C PRO A 58 18.35 -1.45 -5.29
N GLU A 59 19.47 -1.26 -6.00
CA GLU A 59 19.45 -0.78 -7.38
C GLU A 59 18.66 -1.73 -8.30
N GLY A 60 17.94 -1.18 -9.26
CA GLY A 60 17.12 -1.94 -10.21
C GLY A 60 15.64 -1.99 -9.88
N PHE A 61 15.25 -1.71 -8.64
CA PHE A 61 13.84 -1.62 -8.27
C PHE A 61 13.16 -0.35 -8.77
N VAL A 62 11.90 -0.48 -9.14
CA VAL A 62 11.00 0.63 -9.50
C VAL A 62 9.78 0.62 -8.57
N LEU A 63 9.20 1.78 -8.32
CA LEU A 63 7.96 1.93 -7.54
C LEU A 63 6.77 1.62 -8.44
N THR A 64 5.99 0.61 -8.10
CA THR A 64 4.82 0.17 -8.88
C THR A 64 3.51 0.69 -8.29
N ASP A 65 3.46 0.84 -6.97
CA ASP A 65 2.22 1.25 -6.28
C ASP A 65 2.54 1.88 -4.92
N VAL A 66 1.77 2.88 -4.55
CA VAL A 66 1.85 3.53 -3.25
C VAL A 66 0.45 3.85 -2.73
N SER A 67 0.18 3.49 -1.50
CA SER A 67 -1.05 3.88 -0.80
C SER A 67 -0.68 4.45 0.56
N PRO A 68 -0.54 5.78 0.67
CA PRO A 68 -0.02 6.45 1.86
C PRO A 68 -1.11 6.77 2.88
N LYS A 69 -1.93 5.78 3.28
CA LYS A 69 -3.03 6.00 4.24
C LYS A 69 -2.54 6.39 5.63
N GLU A 70 -3.29 7.25 6.32
CA GLU A 70 -2.99 7.67 7.70
C GLU A 70 -2.86 6.49 8.68
N SER A 71 -3.73 5.47 8.55
CA SER A 71 -3.75 4.31 9.45
C SER A 71 -2.94 3.12 8.98
N SER A 72 -2.60 3.06 7.68
CA SER A 72 -1.84 1.96 7.08
C SER A 72 -1.32 2.40 5.72
N GLY A 73 -0.05 2.74 5.65
CA GLY A 73 0.59 3.05 4.37
C GLY A 73 1.34 1.84 3.83
N TYR A 74 1.39 1.71 2.52
CA TYR A 74 2.27 0.74 1.90
C TYR A 74 2.92 1.29 0.62
N TRP A 75 4.08 0.70 0.28
CA TRP A 75 4.83 0.92 -0.95
C TRP A 75 5.17 -0.43 -1.55
N ARG A 76 4.98 -0.57 -2.85
CA ARG A 76 5.31 -1.77 -3.60
C ARG A 76 6.36 -1.45 -4.64
N TYR A 77 7.39 -2.28 -4.69
CA TYR A 77 8.50 -2.14 -5.60
C TYR A 77 8.70 -3.43 -6.37
N TYR A 78 9.13 -3.33 -7.60
CA TYR A 78 9.39 -4.43 -8.49
C TYR A 78 10.77 -4.27 -9.15
N GLU A 79 11.49 -5.37 -9.36
CA GLU A 79 12.72 -5.40 -10.12
C GLU A 79 12.51 -6.14 -11.46
N PRO A 80 12.42 -5.43 -12.60
CA PRO A 80 12.13 -6.04 -13.89
C PRO A 80 13.19 -7.08 -14.34
N GLY A 81 14.44 -6.91 -13.89
CA GLY A 81 15.55 -7.80 -14.27
C GLY A 81 15.46 -9.20 -13.67
N THR A 82 14.95 -9.34 -12.45
CA THR A 82 14.87 -10.62 -11.72
C THR A 82 13.44 -11.09 -11.49
N GLY A 83 12.45 -10.20 -11.60
CA GLY A 83 11.07 -10.48 -11.24
C GLY A 83 10.80 -10.37 -9.73
N ALA A 84 11.76 -9.87 -8.96
CA ALA A 84 11.61 -9.74 -7.51
C ALA A 84 10.63 -8.63 -7.11
N TRP A 85 9.88 -8.89 -6.04
CA TRP A 85 8.94 -7.94 -5.44
C TRP A 85 9.34 -7.59 -4.01
N LEU A 86 9.21 -6.31 -3.68
CA LEU A 86 9.30 -5.81 -2.30
C LEU A 86 8.00 -5.08 -1.95
N TRP A 87 7.50 -5.33 -0.76
CA TRP A 87 6.33 -4.67 -0.21
C TRP A 87 6.66 -4.18 1.20
N PHE A 88 6.67 -2.88 1.38
CA PHE A 88 6.83 -2.24 2.68
C PHE A 88 5.50 -1.70 3.15
N ALA A 89 5.08 -2.04 4.36
CA ALA A 89 3.85 -1.55 4.95
C ALA A 89 4.05 -1.12 6.40
N VAL A 90 3.29 -0.11 6.80
CA VAL A 90 3.25 0.41 8.16
C VAL A 90 1.81 0.45 8.62
N TYR A 91 1.54 -0.08 9.81
CA TYR A 91 0.20 -0.09 10.40
C TYR A 91 0.24 0.64 11.73
N THR A 92 -0.71 1.55 11.94
CA THR A 92 -0.86 2.22 13.23
C THR A 92 -1.44 1.25 14.26
N PRO A 93 -1.25 1.51 15.56
CA PRO A 93 -1.84 0.71 16.62
C PRO A 93 -3.37 0.62 16.55
N GLU A 94 -4.03 1.57 15.88
CA GLU A 94 -5.48 1.62 15.72
C GLU A 94 -6.02 0.58 14.74
N ALA A 95 -5.20 0.09 13.80
CA ALA A 95 -5.60 -0.91 12.81
C ALA A 95 -6.16 -2.18 13.49
N GLY A 96 -5.60 -2.55 14.64
CA GLY A 96 -6.13 -3.61 15.50
C GLY A 96 -5.85 -5.02 15.02
N GLU A 97 -5.98 -5.30 13.74
CA GLU A 97 -5.74 -6.61 13.13
C GLU A 97 -5.23 -6.46 11.69
N VAL A 98 -4.19 -7.21 11.36
CA VAL A 98 -3.59 -7.28 10.03
C VAL A 98 -3.27 -8.73 9.71
N ALA A 99 -3.67 -9.21 8.54
CA ALA A 99 -3.38 -10.57 8.09
C ALA A 99 -2.58 -10.56 6.80
N THR A 100 -1.62 -11.49 6.68
CA THR A 100 -0.83 -11.70 5.46
C THR A 100 -0.57 -13.18 5.25
N ASN A 101 -0.50 -13.60 4.00
CA ASN A 101 -0.14 -14.98 3.65
C ASN A 101 1.38 -15.13 3.65
N VAL A 102 1.86 -16.22 4.26
CA VAL A 102 3.25 -16.65 4.21
C VAL A 102 3.24 -18.16 4.07
N ASP A 103 3.58 -18.65 2.88
CA ASP A 103 3.59 -20.08 2.59
C ASP A 103 4.48 -20.83 3.59
N GLY A 104 4.00 -21.92 4.16
CA GLY A 104 4.72 -22.70 5.16
C GLY A 104 4.87 -22.04 6.54
N ALA A 105 4.10 -20.97 6.83
CA ALA A 105 4.15 -20.30 8.13
C ALA A 105 3.72 -21.19 9.29
N SER A 106 2.90 -22.23 9.05
CA SER A 106 2.49 -23.22 10.05
C SER A 106 3.63 -24.12 10.50
N ASP A 107 4.66 -24.28 9.69
CA ASP A 107 5.86 -25.03 10.03
C ASP A 107 6.80 -24.22 10.93
N ALA A 108 6.21 -23.49 11.87
CA ALA A 108 6.78 -22.45 12.72
C ALA A 108 8.01 -22.84 13.56
N GLY A 109 8.53 -24.04 13.42
CA GLY A 109 9.80 -24.45 14.04
C GLY A 109 11.00 -24.32 13.10
N GLU A 110 10.78 -24.36 11.79
CA GLU A 110 11.85 -24.34 10.78
C GLU A 110 11.91 -23.02 10.00
N ASN A 111 10.77 -22.36 9.83
CA ASN A 111 10.61 -21.19 8.95
C ASN A 111 10.45 -19.84 9.68
N HIS A 112 10.41 -19.85 11.02
CA HIS A 112 10.30 -18.66 11.84
C HIS A 112 11.52 -18.51 12.77
N THR A 113 12.14 -17.33 12.72
CA THR A 113 13.23 -16.96 13.62
C THR A 113 13.00 -15.56 14.18
N THR A 114 13.63 -15.26 15.31
CA THR A 114 13.60 -13.92 15.89
C THR A 114 14.94 -13.23 15.62
N VAL A 115 14.86 -12.03 15.11
CA VAL A 115 16.02 -11.15 14.83
C VAL A 115 15.85 -9.80 15.54
N THR A 116 16.81 -8.90 15.38
CA THR A 116 16.71 -7.53 15.90
C THR A 116 16.72 -6.57 14.73
N VAL A 117 15.81 -5.58 14.73
CA VAL A 117 15.74 -4.48 13.77
C VAL A 117 15.59 -3.19 14.55
N GLN A 118 16.46 -2.20 14.32
CA GLN A 118 16.43 -0.91 15.02
C GLN A 118 16.43 -1.03 16.56
N GLY A 119 17.01 -2.12 17.10
CA GLY A 119 17.00 -2.42 18.53
C GLY A 119 15.70 -3.08 19.02
N TYR A 120 14.69 -3.29 18.18
CA TYR A 120 13.46 -3.99 18.51
C TYR A 120 13.53 -5.46 18.13
N GLN A 121 12.81 -6.29 18.86
CA GLN A 121 12.61 -7.68 18.48
C GLN A 121 11.73 -7.75 17.23
N ALA A 122 12.19 -8.46 16.21
CA ALA A 122 11.51 -8.68 14.94
C ALA A 122 11.26 -10.18 14.70
N ASP A 123 10.15 -10.50 14.07
CA ASP A 123 9.82 -11.85 13.61
C ASP A 123 10.17 -11.96 12.12
N LEU A 124 10.98 -12.95 11.79
CA LEU A 124 11.42 -13.28 10.44
C LEU A 124 10.83 -14.62 10.04
N PHE A 125 9.94 -14.61 9.05
CA PHE A 125 9.38 -15.80 8.41
C PHE A 125 10.03 -15.98 7.04
N GLN A 126 10.48 -17.20 6.75
CA GLN A 126 11.11 -17.54 5.49
C GLN A 126 10.46 -18.77 4.90
N SER A 127 10.04 -18.71 3.67
CA SER A 127 9.55 -19.83 2.90
C SER A 127 10.22 -19.88 1.53
N GLU A 128 9.93 -20.89 0.72
CA GLU A 128 10.43 -20.94 -0.65
C GLU A 128 9.95 -19.73 -1.44
N GLY A 129 10.87 -18.84 -1.81
CA GLY A 129 10.59 -17.63 -2.61
C GLY A 129 10.01 -16.44 -1.84
N THR A 130 9.66 -16.55 -0.55
CA THR A 130 9.09 -15.43 0.22
C THR A 130 9.80 -15.24 1.56
N ILE A 131 10.11 -14.00 1.88
CA ILE A 131 10.62 -13.56 3.18
C ILE A 131 9.68 -12.50 3.72
N LEU A 132 9.22 -12.66 4.97
CA LEU A 132 8.44 -11.66 5.70
C LEU A 132 9.17 -11.29 6.98
N LEU A 133 9.48 -10.02 7.13
CA LEU A 133 10.07 -9.44 8.33
C LEU A 133 9.07 -8.47 8.95
N THR A 134 8.82 -8.61 10.26
CA THR A 134 7.89 -7.73 10.97
C THR A 134 8.46 -7.32 12.31
N TRP A 135 8.27 -6.06 12.68
CA TRP A 135 8.69 -5.54 13.99
C TRP A 135 7.77 -4.41 14.45
N GLN A 136 7.88 -4.09 15.71
CA GLN A 136 7.10 -3.03 16.33
C GLN A 136 8.05 -2.04 17.03
N ASN A 137 7.81 -0.74 16.85
CA ASN A 137 8.52 0.29 17.60
C ASN A 137 7.86 0.63 18.96
N GLU A 138 8.46 1.52 19.75
CA GLU A 138 7.94 1.94 21.06
C GLU A 138 6.58 2.65 20.97
N ALA A 139 6.30 3.35 19.89
CA ALA A 139 5.02 4.00 19.65
C ALA A 139 3.89 3.03 19.26
N GLY A 140 4.23 1.75 19.01
CA GLY A 140 3.28 0.69 18.72
C GLY A 140 2.93 0.54 17.24
N TYR A 141 3.68 1.17 16.34
CA TYR A 141 3.56 0.92 14.89
C TYR A 141 4.05 -0.48 14.58
N LEU A 142 3.30 -1.22 13.77
CA LEU A 142 3.73 -2.47 13.17
C LEU A 142 4.28 -2.19 11.78
N PHE A 143 5.52 -2.56 11.57
CA PHE A 143 6.20 -2.52 10.28
C PHE A 143 6.23 -3.91 9.68
N MET A 144 6.01 -3.99 8.38
CA MET A 144 6.13 -5.19 7.57
C MET A 144 7.01 -4.93 6.37
N LEU A 145 7.98 -5.78 6.14
CA LEU A 145 8.77 -5.82 4.92
C LEU A 145 8.69 -7.22 4.35
N ARG A 146 8.03 -7.37 3.22
CA ARG A 146 7.87 -8.64 2.50
C ARG A 146 8.65 -8.59 1.20
N ALA A 147 9.37 -9.66 0.92
CA ALA A 147 10.07 -9.87 -0.33
C ALA A 147 9.62 -11.19 -0.96
N THR A 148 9.43 -11.20 -2.27
CA THR A 148 9.11 -12.40 -3.05
C THR A 148 10.12 -12.51 -4.18
N ASP A 149 10.63 -13.73 -4.43
CA ASP A 149 11.71 -14.00 -5.39
C ASP A 149 12.99 -13.18 -5.16
N PHE A 150 13.14 -12.73 -3.92
CA PHE A 150 14.29 -11.96 -3.43
C PHE A 150 15.10 -12.81 -2.46
N GLY A 151 16.26 -13.27 -2.91
CA GLY A 151 17.04 -14.30 -2.21
C GLY A 151 17.93 -13.83 -1.06
N ASP A 152 17.97 -12.52 -0.74
CA ASP A 152 18.95 -11.95 0.19
C ASP A 152 18.32 -11.38 1.47
N THR A 153 18.35 -12.21 2.53
CA THR A 153 17.86 -11.81 3.86
C THR A 153 18.68 -10.70 4.49
N GLU A 154 20.01 -10.63 4.23
CA GLU A 154 20.87 -9.58 4.83
C GLU A 154 20.52 -8.22 4.26
N THR A 155 20.28 -8.13 2.96
CA THR A 155 19.81 -6.89 2.33
C THR A 155 18.43 -6.48 2.87
N LEU A 156 17.50 -7.43 3.05
CA LEU A 156 16.18 -7.14 3.63
C LEU A 156 16.28 -6.58 5.06
N LEU A 157 17.17 -7.15 5.88
CA LEU A 157 17.45 -6.64 7.23
C LEU A 157 18.07 -5.25 7.19
N SER A 158 19.00 -4.98 6.27
CA SER A 158 19.59 -3.65 6.08
C SER A 158 18.54 -2.61 5.70
N MET A 159 17.62 -2.95 4.80
CA MET A 159 16.50 -2.08 4.44
C MET A 159 15.60 -1.79 5.64
N ALA A 160 15.32 -2.79 6.47
CA ALA A 160 14.51 -2.62 7.68
C ALA A 160 15.17 -1.70 8.71
N GLU A 161 16.50 -1.78 8.87
CA GLU A 161 17.28 -0.82 9.69
C GLU A 161 17.20 0.60 9.12
N GLY A 162 17.01 0.75 7.81
CA GLY A 162 16.87 2.01 7.09
C GLY A 162 15.46 2.61 7.09
N VAL A 163 14.49 2.06 7.82
CA VAL A 163 13.16 2.66 7.96
C VAL A 163 13.23 3.90 8.84
N VAL A 164 12.77 5.03 8.31
CA VAL A 164 12.87 6.34 8.99
C VAL A 164 11.54 7.10 8.93
N PRO A 165 11.28 7.99 9.90
CA PRO A 165 10.21 8.98 9.75
C PRO A 165 10.47 9.85 8.52
N TYR A 166 9.42 10.19 7.79
CA TYR A 166 9.54 11.17 6.72
C TYR A 166 9.56 12.57 7.29
N GLU A 167 10.69 13.25 7.16
CA GLU A 167 10.91 14.64 7.60
C GLU A 167 11.04 15.61 6.41
N GLY A 168 10.69 15.15 5.21
CA GLY A 168 10.83 15.94 3.99
C GLY A 168 9.93 17.18 3.97
N PRO A 169 10.16 18.07 3.00
CA PRO A 169 9.33 19.26 2.84
C PRO A 169 7.87 18.84 2.63
N GLY A 170 7.00 19.43 3.42
CA GLY A 170 5.56 19.26 3.24
C GLY A 170 5.08 20.01 1.99
N VAL A 171 5.63 19.69 0.82
CA VAL A 171 5.12 20.22 -0.45
C VAL A 171 3.84 19.50 -0.74
N ALA A 172 2.74 20.25 -0.72
CA ALA A 172 1.46 19.74 -1.12
C ALA A 172 1.20 20.14 -2.57
N TRP A 173 0.73 19.22 -3.37
CA TRP A 173 0.29 19.46 -4.73
C TRP A 173 -1.19 19.13 -4.83
N GLU A 174 -1.90 19.88 -5.65
CA GLU A 174 -3.31 19.65 -5.94
C GLU A 174 -3.57 19.62 -7.42
N MET A 175 -4.53 18.80 -7.83
CA MET A 175 -5.04 18.75 -9.18
C MET A 175 -6.02 19.89 -9.39
N GLY A 176 -5.62 20.91 -10.16
CA GLY A 176 -6.43 22.10 -10.39
C GLY A 176 -7.60 21.87 -11.36
N TRP A 177 -7.60 20.77 -12.12
CA TRP A 177 -8.68 20.45 -13.05
C TRP A 177 -8.74 18.94 -13.33
N VAL A 178 -9.95 18.44 -13.44
CA VAL A 178 -10.27 17.06 -13.82
C VAL A 178 -11.37 17.12 -14.88
N PRO A 179 -11.38 16.25 -15.90
CA PRO A 179 -12.42 16.21 -16.92
C PRO A 179 -13.82 16.04 -16.33
N GLU A 180 -14.83 16.57 -17.04
CA GLU A 180 -16.23 16.49 -16.61
C GLU A 180 -16.70 15.04 -16.49
N GLY A 181 -17.48 14.76 -15.44
CA GLY A 181 -18.04 13.44 -15.16
C GLY A 181 -17.20 12.59 -14.21
N TYR A 182 -15.95 12.92 -13.97
CA TYR A 182 -15.16 12.24 -12.95
C TYR A 182 -15.53 12.73 -11.53
N GLU A 183 -15.86 11.81 -10.65
CA GLU A 183 -16.15 12.08 -9.24
C GLU A 183 -15.00 11.59 -8.35
N PRO A 184 -14.57 12.35 -7.33
CA PRO A 184 -13.51 11.92 -6.42
C PRO A 184 -13.95 10.70 -5.62
N MET A 185 -13.13 9.66 -5.64
CA MET A 185 -13.37 8.42 -4.91
C MET A 185 -12.65 8.42 -3.56
N TYR A 186 -11.35 8.69 -3.56
CA TYR A 186 -10.55 8.85 -2.33
C TYR A 186 -9.28 9.67 -2.61
N ARG A 187 -8.71 10.20 -1.53
CA ARG A 187 -7.39 10.80 -1.47
C ARG A 187 -6.69 10.30 -0.22
N ASP A 188 -5.54 9.68 -0.41
CA ASP A 188 -4.67 9.23 0.67
C ASP A 188 -3.36 10.01 0.60
N GLU A 189 -2.80 10.38 1.76
CA GLU A 189 -1.53 11.11 1.84
C GLU A 189 -0.70 10.68 3.04
N GLY A 190 0.62 10.69 2.90
CA GLY A 190 1.56 10.34 3.96
C GLY A 190 2.96 10.03 3.42
N ALA A 191 3.98 10.17 4.24
CA ALA A 191 5.38 9.88 3.93
C ALA A 191 5.92 10.53 2.64
N GLY A 192 5.44 11.73 2.31
CA GLY A 192 5.82 12.44 1.09
C GLY A 192 5.16 11.93 -0.17
N ALA A 193 4.14 11.09 -0.05
CA ALA A 193 3.37 10.57 -1.17
C ALA A 193 1.89 10.96 -1.05
N VAL A 194 1.24 11.08 -2.20
CA VAL A 194 -0.22 11.26 -2.33
C VAL A 194 -0.71 10.33 -3.42
N GLN A 195 -1.86 9.74 -3.18
CA GLN A 195 -2.64 9.04 -4.18
C GLN A 195 -4.05 9.59 -4.17
N GLN A 196 -4.54 10.02 -5.30
CA GLN A 196 -5.92 10.45 -5.49
C GLN A 196 -6.55 9.74 -6.67
N VAL A 197 -7.76 9.23 -6.47
CA VAL A 197 -8.49 8.47 -7.48
C VAL A 197 -9.85 9.11 -7.69
N TRP A 198 -10.22 9.22 -8.96
CA TRP A 198 -11.57 9.59 -9.42
C TRP A 198 -12.16 8.44 -10.22
N VAL A 199 -13.47 8.43 -10.33
CA VAL A 199 -14.22 7.41 -11.07
C VAL A 199 -15.24 8.08 -12.00
N ARG A 200 -15.39 7.54 -13.22
CA ARG A 200 -16.42 7.88 -14.19
C ARG A 200 -16.87 6.60 -14.92
N ASP A 201 -18.16 6.28 -14.85
CA ASP A 201 -18.77 5.14 -15.58
C ASP A 201 -18.03 3.80 -15.42
N GLY A 202 -17.41 3.58 -14.24
CA GLY A 202 -16.67 2.37 -13.92
C GLY A 202 -15.19 2.41 -14.32
N THR A 203 -14.73 3.45 -15.00
CA THR A 203 -13.30 3.70 -15.25
C THR A 203 -12.69 4.51 -14.14
N THR A 204 -11.41 4.28 -13.86
CA THR A 204 -10.65 5.02 -12.85
C THR A 204 -9.68 5.99 -13.50
N LEU A 205 -9.43 7.10 -12.81
CA LEU A 205 -8.40 8.06 -13.11
C LEU A 205 -7.56 8.20 -11.84
N THR A 206 -6.30 7.85 -11.92
CA THR A 206 -5.36 7.83 -10.78
C THR A 206 -4.33 8.93 -10.98
N TRP A 207 -4.16 9.75 -9.96
CA TRP A 207 -3.07 10.70 -9.85
C TRP A 207 -2.29 10.43 -8.58
N GLN A 208 -0.98 10.27 -8.74
CA GLN A 208 -0.06 10.04 -7.65
C GLN A 208 1.13 10.96 -7.74
N TYR A 209 1.73 11.28 -6.61
CA TYR A 209 3.08 11.83 -6.59
C TYR A 209 3.87 11.35 -5.39
N VAL A 210 5.19 11.36 -5.53
CA VAL A 210 6.13 11.08 -4.46
C VAL A 210 7.22 12.15 -4.47
N THR A 211 7.39 12.82 -3.34
CA THR A 211 8.47 13.79 -3.13
C THR A 211 9.72 13.05 -2.66
N ASP A 212 10.87 13.40 -3.22
CA ASP A 212 12.16 12.74 -2.98
C ASP A 212 12.06 11.21 -3.14
N PRO A 213 11.61 10.69 -4.30
CA PRO A 213 11.48 9.25 -4.50
C PRO A 213 12.85 8.56 -4.39
N ILE A 214 12.90 7.41 -3.69
CA ILE A 214 14.14 6.61 -3.56
C ILE A 214 14.45 5.76 -4.78
N CYS A 215 13.50 5.66 -5.71
CA CYS A 215 13.64 4.99 -7.01
C CYS A 215 12.64 5.59 -8.00
N PRO A 216 12.83 5.37 -9.32
CA PRO A 216 11.86 5.78 -10.32
C PRO A 216 10.53 5.02 -10.18
N PHE A 217 9.45 5.58 -10.75
CA PHE A 217 8.22 4.83 -10.98
C PHE A 217 8.41 3.78 -12.06
N GLU A 218 7.66 2.68 -11.98
CA GLU A 218 7.50 1.75 -13.08
C GLU A 218 6.95 2.50 -14.31
N THR A 219 7.56 2.24 -15.46
CA THR A 219 7.09 2.80 -16.72
C THR A 219 6.34 1.73 -17.50
N PRO A 220 5.25 2.09 -18.18
CA PRO A 220 4.58 1.16 -19.10
C PRO A 220 5.54 0.63 -20.18
N GLU A 221 5.22 -0.51 -20.74
CA GLU A 221 5.94 -1.05 -21.89
C GLU A 221 5.76 -0.15 -23.11
N GLY A 222 6.74 -0.18 -24.03
CA GLY A 222 6.72 0.59 -25.27
C GLY A 222 7.55 1.88 -25.22
N GLU A 223 7.60 2.58 -26.35
CA GLU A 223 8.33 3.84 -26.46
C GLU A 223 7.43 5.01 -26.04
N PRO A 224 7.87 5.84 -25.06
CA PRO A 224 7.09 7.00 -24.64
C PRO A 224 7.13 8.13 -25.68
N GLU A 225 6.06 8.90 -25.72
CA GLU A 225 6.02 10.18 -26.40
C GLU A 225 6.44 11.31 -25.44
N GLU A 226 7.34 12.19 -25.88
CA GLU A 226 7.74 13.36 -25.09
C GLU A 226 6.64 14.45 -25.17
N ILE A 227 6.23 14.97 -24.00
CA ILE A 227 5.24 16.05 -23.89
C ILE A 227 5.84 17.23 -23.11
N ASP A 228 5.71 18.45 -23.62
CA ASP A 228 6.06 19.66 -22.89
C ASP A 228 4.95 20.05 -21.89
N LEU A 229 5.33 20.11 -20.59
CA LEU A 229 4.48 20.52 -19.49
C LEU A 229 4.96 21.86 -18.92
N ARG A 230 4.86 22.93 -19.74
CA ARG A 230 5.32 24.29 -19.39
C ARG A 230 6.82 24.36 -19.06
N GLY A 231 7.63 23.66 -19.84
CA GLY A 231 9.10 23.64 -19.69
C GLY A 231 9.64 22.47 -18.88
N VAL A 232 8.77 21.63 -18.34
CA VAL A 232 9.14 20.33 -17.78
C VAL A 232 8.78 19.23 -18.78
N THR A 233 9.67 18.29 -19.00
CA THR A 233 9.41 17.15 -19.88
C THR A 233 8.56 16.12 -19.16
N GLY A 234 7.41 15.76 -19.75
CA GLY A 234 6.60 14.61 -19.40
C GLY A 234 6.78 13.48 -20.42
N TRP A 235 6.65 12.26 -19.96
CA TRP A 235 6.69 11.04 -20.75
C TRP A 235 5.33 10.40 -20.76
N TYR A 236 4.75 10.22 -21.95
CA TYR A 236 3.41 9.69 -22.16
C TYR A 236 3.47 8.33 -22.86
N TRP A 237 2.73 7.38 -22.33
CA TRP A 237 2.49 6.06 -22.92
C TRP A 237 1.00 5.89 -23.20
N THR A 238 0.68 5.30 -24.33
CA THR A 238 -0.65 4.73 -24.60
C THR A 238 -0.56 3.25 -24.32
N ALA A 239 -1.46 2.70 -23.54
CA ALA A 239 -1.59 1.25 -23.44
C ALA A 239 -1.99 0.75 -24.83
N GLU A 240 -1.12 0.00 -25.48
CA GLU A 240 -1.52 -0.76 -26.65
C GLU A 240 -2.50 -1.82 -26.16
N GLU A 241 -3.76 -1.76 -26.63
CA GLU A 241 -4.64 -2.91 -26.52
C GLU A 241 -3.96 -4.04 -27.30
N GLU A 242 -3.31 -4.98 -26.61
CA GLU A 242 -3.15 -6.29 -27.21
C GLU A 242 -4.58 -6.77 -27.50
N PRO A 243 -4.93 -7.05 -28.76
CA PRO A 243 -6.22 -7.64 -29.07
C PRO A 243 -6.25 -8.96 -28.30
N GLU A 244 -6.89 -8.95 -27.13
CA GLU A 244 -7.18 -10.19 -26.44
C GLU A 244 -8.00 -11.05 -27.39
N GLU A 245 -7.34 -11.96 -28.09
CA GLU A 245 -7.96 -13.20 -28.55
C GLU A 245 -8.33 -14.02 -27.29
N SER A 246 -9.07 -13.41 -26.38
CA SER A 246 -9.63 -14.12 -25.25
C SER A 246 -10.77 -14.95 -25.80
N GLU A 247 -10.49 -16.22 -26.04
CA GLU A 247 -11.56 -17.21 -26.02
C GLU A 247 -12.31 -16.98 -24.71
N GLY A 248 -13.50 -16.38 -24.80
CA GLY A 248 -14.28 -15.99 -23.63
C GLY A 248 -14.40 -17.15 -22.64
N PRO A 249 -14.50 -16.88 -21.33
CA PRO A 249 -14.48 -17.92 -20.31
C PRO A 249 -15.55 -18.97 -20.58
N THR A 250 -15.15 -20.22 -20.55
CA THR A 250 -16.10 -21.35 -20.64
C THR A 250 -16.80 -21.49 -19.30
N ILE A 251 -18.11 -21.27 -19.29
CA ILE A 251 -18.94 -21.41 -18.08
C ILE A 251 -19.72 -22.71 -18.17
N THR A 252 -19.63 -23.56 -17.15
CA THR A 252 -20.43 -24.79 -17.05
C THR A 252 -21.74 -24.53 -16.31
N VAL A 253 -22.88 -24.59 -17.03
CA VAL A 253 -24.21 -24.46 -16.44
C VAL A 253 -24.97 -25.77 -16.65
N ASN A 254 -25.41 -26.40 -15.56
CA ASN A 254 -26.11 -27.69 -15.56
C ASN A 254 -25.38 -28.81 -16.34
N GLY A 255 -24.02 -28.83 -16.23
CA GLY A 255 -23.18 -29.83 -16.90
C GLY A 255 -23.00 -29.60 -18.42
N LYS A 256 -23.39 -28.45 -18.94
CA LYS A 256 -23.18 -28.01 -20.31
C LYS A 256 -22.20 -26.87 -20.35
N GLU A 257 -21.12 -27.01 -21.09
CA GLU A 257 -20.17 -25.94 -21.35
C GLU A 257 -20.78 -24.93 -22.34
N ILE A 258 -20.78 -23.67 -21.96
CA ILE A 258 -21.20 -22.52 -22.76
C ILE A 258 -20.01 -21.61 -22.89
N GLN A 259 -19.54 -21.39 -24.10
CA GLN A 259 -18.51 -20.39 -24.38
C GLN A 259 -19.20 -19.02 -24.45
N ALA A 260 -18.71 -18.08 -23.65
CA ALA A 260 -19.22 -16.72 -23.67
C ALA A 260 -18.74 -16.02 -24.94
N GLU A 261 -19.64 -15.56 -25.77
CA GLU A 261 -19.32 -14.61 -26.84
C GLU A 261 -19.48 -13.22 -26.29
N GLY A 262 -18.34 -12.58 -25.92
CA GLY A 262 -18.31 -11.24 -25.33
C GLY A 262 -18.35 -11.20 -23.80
N SER A 263 -18.59 -10.02 -23.26
CA SER A 263 -18.44 -9.68 -21.83
C SER A 263 -19.62 -10.13 -20.95
N SER A 264 -20.65 -10.79 -21.45
CA SER A 264 -21.79 -11.22 -20.63
C SER A 264 -22.48 -12.49 -21.15
N VAL A 265 -22.94 -13.33 -20.21
CA VAL A 265 -23.78 -14.52 -20.49
C VAL A 265 -25.07 -14.41 -19.67
N THR A 266 -26.23 -14.56 -20.33
CA THR A 266 -27.51 -14.59 -19.64
C THR A 266 -28.06 -16.03 -19.62
N VAL A 267 -28.19 -16.60 -18.42
CA VAL A 267 -28.75 -17.92 -18.19
C VAL A 267 -29.88 -17.85 -17.19
N GLY A 268 -31.09 -18.29 -17.61
CA GLY A 268 -32.25 -18.35 -16.69
C GLY A 268 -32.69 -17.00 -16.12
N GLY A 269 -32.44 -15.88 -16.84
CA GLY A 269 -32.78 -14.52 -16.39
C GLY A 269 -31.74 -13.88 -15.48
N VAL A 270 -30.60 -14.53 -15.23
CA VAL A 270 -29.44 -13.95 -14.51
C VAL A 270 -28.38 -13.65 -15.55
N THR A 271 -27.98 -12.38 -15.63
CA THR A 271 -26.86 -11.94 -16.47
C THR A 271 -25.58 -11.97 -15.65
N ILE A 272 -24.62 -12.78 -16.07
CA ILE A 272 -23.28 -12.85 -15.51
C ILE A 272 -22.39 -12.01 -16.42
N ILE A 273 -21.83 -10.94 -15.88
CA ILE A 273 -20.85 -10.10 -16.58
C ILE A 273 -19.48 -10.72 -16.32
N THR A 274 -18.82 -11.18 -17.37
CA THR A 274 -17.54 -11.92 -17.28
C THR A 274 -16.30 -11.05 -17.51
N GLY A 275 -16.47 -9.72 -17.46
CA GLY A 275 -15.37 -8.77 -17.65
C GLY A 275 -15.17 -8.40 -19.14
N GLY A 276 -14.87 -7.17 -19.36
CA GLY A 276 -14.77 -6.51 -20.65
C GLY A 276 -15.76 -5.36 -20.70
N SER A 277 -15.33 -4.14 -20.39
CA SER A 277 -16.11 -2.94 -20.67
C SER A 277 -16.29 -2.86 -22.19
N PRO A 278 -17.51 -2.68 -22.71
CA PRO A 278 -17.67 -2.29 -24.10
C PRO A 278 -17.08 -0.87 -24.22
N ASP A 279 -16.21 -0.68 -25.17
CA ASP A 279 -15.48 0.58 -25.42
C ASP A 279 -14.52 0.97 -24.27
N MET A 280 -13.47 0.17 -24.02
CA MET A 280 -12.33 0.66 -23.23
C MET A 280 -11.67 1.77 -24.03
N GLU A 281 -11.89 3.03 -23.60
CA GLU A 281 -11.07 4.15 -24.04
C GLU A 281 -9.61 3.79 -23.78
N GLU A 282 -8.71 4.10 -24.72
CA GLU A 282 -7.27 3.85 -24.58
C GLU A 282 -6.81 4.40 -23.22
N THR A 283 -6.18 3.57 -22.42
CA THR A 283 -5.61 4.01 -21.14
C THR A 283 -4.30 4.72 -21.43
N GLY A 284 -4.22 5.98 -21.02
CA GLY A 284 -2.98 6.76 -21.11
C GLY A 284 -2.27 6.84 -19.75
N THR A 285 -0.94 6.83 -19.79
CA THR A 285 -0.08 7.07 -18.63
C THR A 285 0.85 8.23 -18.91
N LEU A 286 0.93 9.20 -17.99
CA LEU A 286 1.84 10.34 -18.06
C LEU A 286 2.68 10.41 -16.78
N ILE A 287 4.00 10.43 -16.96
CA ILE A 287 4.97 10.53 -15.85
C ILE A 287 5.84 11.76 -16.06
N TRP A 288 6.03 12.57 -15.02
CA TRP A 288 6.96 13.71 -15.06
C TRP A 288 7.57 13.97 -13.69
N THR A 289 8.70 14.66 -13.68
CA THR A 289 9.36 15.06 -12.43
C THR A 289 9.54 16.58 -12.41
N ASP A 290 9.05 17.21 -11.35
CA ASP A 290 9.35 18.60 -11.06
C ASP A 290 10.77 18.70 -10.49
N PRO A 291 11.71 19.38 -11.17
CA PRO A 291 13.10 19.43 -10.75
C PRO A 291 13.35 20.34 -9.54
N ASP A 292 12.46 21.29 -9.28
CA ASP A 292 12.62 22.26 -8.20
C ASP A 292 12.30 21.64 -6.84
N THR A 293 11.32 20.75 -6.80
CA THR A 293 10.86 20.06 -5.59
C THR A 293 11.30 18.60 -5.52
N ASN A 294 11.95 18.07 -6.56
CA ASN A 294 12.26 16.66 -6.73
C ASN A 294 11.02 15.76 -6.50
N THR A 295 9.88 16.19 -7.06
CA THR A 295 8.62 15.45 -6.96
C THR A 295 8.32 14.78 -8.28
N THR A 296 8.14 13.45 -8.26
CA THR A 296 7.72 12.68 -9.43
C THR A 296 6.23 12.41 -9.36
N PHE A 297 5.55 12.68 -10.46
CA PHE A 297 4.12 12.53 -10.66
C PHE A 297 3.83 11.38 -11.61
N PHE A 298 2.73 10.72 -11.35
CA PHE A 298 2.17 9.66 -12.16
C PHE A 298 0.67 9.95 -12.35
N LEU A 299 0.20 9.93 -13.58
CA LEU A 299 -1.19 10.15 -13.94
C LEU A 299 -1.62 9.10 -14.94
N GLU A 300 -2.65 8.32 -14.62
CA GLU A 300 -3.14 7.21 -15.42
C GLU A 300 -4.66 7.20 -15.47
N GLY A 301 -5.21 6.99 -16.66
CA GLY A 301 -6.66 6.89 -16.85
C GLY A 301 -7.07 6.68 -18.29
N ALA A 302 -8.36 6.38 -18.49
CA ALA A 302 -9.00 6.28 -19.80
C ALA A 302 -9.21 7.69 -20.37
N LEU A 303 -8.11 8.35 -20.72
CA LEU A 303 -8.05 9.71 -21.24
C LEU A 303 -7.00 9.80 -22.34
N ASP A 304 -7.26 10.66 -23.32
CA ASP A 304 -6.27 10.95 -24.33
C ASP A 304 -5.10 11.80 -23.78
N ARG A 305 -4.03 11.91 -24.56
CA ARG A 305 -2.82 12.66 -24.19
C ARG A 305 -3.07 14.15 -23.93
N PHE A 306 -4.10 14.74 -24.55
CA PHE A 306 -4.39 16.18 -24.39
C PHE A 306 -5.05 16.46 -23.06
N ASP A 307 -5.97 15.58 -22.63
CA ASP A 307 -6.63 15.68 -21.33
C ASP A 307 -5.64 15.41 -20.20
N LEU A 308 -4.79 14.36 -20.31
CA LEU A 308 -3.75 14.08 -19.32
C LEU A 308 -2.73 15.22 -19.22
N ARG A 309 -2.32 15.80 -20.37
CA ARG A 309 -1.46 16.97 -20.41
C ARG A 309 -2.11 18.17 -19.75
N ASP A 310 -3.38 18.44 -20.06
CA ASP A 310 -4.12 19.57 -19.47
C ASP A 310 -4.28 19.41 -17.95
N MET A 311 -4.45 18.21 -17.44
CA MET A 311 -4.39 17.91 -16.01
C MET A 311 -3.01 18.19 -15.44
N ALA A 312 -1.96 17.64 -16.04
CA ALA A 312 -0.58 17.79 -15.57
C ALA A 312 -0.16 19.28 -15.49
N VAL A 313 -0.45 20.07 -16.52
CA VAL A 313 -0.11 21.51 -16.53
C VAL A 313 -0.93 22.35 -15.57
N ARG A 314 -2.01 21.83 -15.01
CA ARG A 314 -2.85 22.47 -13.99
C ARG A 314 -2.65 21.86 -12.60
N THR A 315 -1.66 20.99 -12.44
CA THR A 315 -1.17 20.59 -11.13
C THR A 315 -0.47 21.79 -10.51
N GLU A 316 -0.90 22.22 -9.32
CA GLU A 316 -0.43 23.43 -8.66
C GLU A 316 0.18 23.07 -7.30
N GLU A 317 1.33 23.68 -7.00
CA GLU A 317 1.91 23.63 -5.67
C GLU A 317 1.04 24.47 -4.74
N THR A 318 0.62 23.88 -3.62
CA THR A 318 -0.13 24.55 -2.57
C THR A 318 0.72 24.69 -1.31
N GLU A 319 0.46 25.71 -0.51
CA GLU A 319 1.09 25.75 0.82
C GLU A 319 0.66 24.52 1.61
N PRO A 320 1.62 23.77 2.25
CA PRO A 320 1.28 22.60 3.03
C PRO A 320 0.23 22.96 4.07
N GLN A 321 -0.95 22.43 3.93
CA GLN A 321 -1.93 22.51 5.00
C GLN A 321 -1.41 21.55 6.09
N LEU A 322 -0.81 22.13 7.14
CA LEU A 322 -0.61 21.40 8.39
C LEU A 322 -2.01 20.90 8.77
N SER A 323 -2.26 19.61 8.60
CA SER A 323 -3.53 19.01 8.98
C SER A 323 -3.83 19.47 10.40
N PRO A 324 -4.96 20.16 10.66
CA PRO A 324 -5.26 20.58 12.01
C PRO A 324 -5.31 19.30 12.87
N PRO A 325 -4.69 19.31 14.08
CA PRO A 325 -4.68 18.15 14.94
C PRO A 325 -6.13 17.64 15.07
N THR A 326 -6.35 16.40 14.63
CA THR A 326 -7.67 15.76 14.57
C THR A 326 -8.38 16.01 15.90
N LYS A 327 -9.48 16.79 15.87
CA LYS A 327 -10.22 17.12 17.09
C LYS A 327 -10.71 15.81 17.68
N ARG A 328 -10.03 15.36 18.75
CA ARG A 328 -10.44 14.24 19.59
C ARG A 328 -11.96 14.25 19.71
N ALA A 329 -12.61 13.21 19.22
CA ALA A 329 -14.01 12.94 19.54
C ALA A 329 -14.08 12.85 21.07
N GLN A 330 -14.66 13.86 21.70
CA GLN A 330 -14.93 13.84 23.14
C GLN A 330 -15.81 12.63 23.41
N SER A 331 -15.28 11.65 24.14
CA SER A 331 -16.04 10.53 24.64
C SER A 331 -17.25 11.09 25.38
N ILE A 332 -18.43 10.83 24.86
CA ILE A 332 -19.69 11.08 25.58
C ILE A 332 -19.72 10.07 26.74
N THR A 333 -19.22 10.47 27.88
CA THR A 333 -19.52 9.78 29.15
C THR A 333 -20.98 9.99 29.42
N GLY A 334 -21.81 9.03 28.99
CA GLY A 334 -23.20 8.92 29.39
C GLY A 334 -23.26 8.68 30.90
N THR A 335 -23.53 9.72 31.66
CA THR A 335 -23.98 9.64 33.07
C THR A 335 -25.28 8.88 33.10
N ALA A 336 -25.23 7.61 33.51
CA ALA A 336 -26.42 6.87 33.90
C ALA A 336 -27.05 7.56 35.13
N GLY A 337 -28.03 8.40 34.89
CA GLY A 337 -28.88 8.98 35.93
C GLY A 337 -29.70 7.87 36.57
N GLY A 338 -29.40 7.56 37.83
CA GLY A 338 -30.29 6.77 38.68
C GLY A 338 -31.57 7.57 38.96
N GLY A 339 -32.71 6.99 38.61
CA GLY A 339 -34.04 7.42 38.97
C GLY A 339 -34.72 6.34 39.84
N LYS A 340 -35.22 6.78 40.92
CA LYS A 340 -35.87 6.02 42.01
C LYS A 340 -36.98 5.08 41.53
#